data_2a10f63d0c04732d854d540b5f5110e0
#
_entry.id   2a10f63d0c04732d854d540b5f5110e0
#
_cell.length_a   1.000
_cell.length_b   1.000
_cell.length_c   1.000
_cell.angle_alpha   90.00
_cell.angle_beta   90.00
_cell.angle_gamma   90.00
#
_symmetry.space_group_name_H-M   'P 1'
#
loop_
_entity.id
_entity.type
_entity.pdbx_description
1 polymer ?
#
loop_
_entity_poly.entity_id
_entity_poly.type
_entity_poly.pdbx_seq_one_letter_code
_entity_poly.pdbx_strand_id
1 'polypeptide(L)'
;MKDIYNSTIFSDIVRRNQVKKIDQLERVVKYTFNNVGNTFSAKSISNYFKSEQRKIDNETVYSYLEKLQKAYILHKCSRYDLQGKEILKTQEKFYLADVSLRYSVLGYTVDSIASSLENIVYLELKRRGYDVYIGKIKDKEI
;
A
#
# COMPACT_ATOMS: atom_id res chain seq x y z
N MET A 1 11.99 14.35 8.69
CA MET A 1 11.36 13.35 7.80
C MET A 1 9.87 13.59 7.54
N LYS A 2 9.10 13.89 8.58
CA LYS A 2 7.67 14.25 8.42
C LYS A 2 7.47 15.44 7.46
N ASP A 3 8.34 16.42 7.52
CA ASP A 3 8.33 17.61 6.66
C ASP A 3 8.74 17.30 5.22
N ILE A 4 9.67 16.36 5.00
CA ILE A 4 10.09 15.91 3.66
C ILE A 4 8.96 15.13 2.98
N TYR A 5 8.27 14.27 3.72
CA TYR A 5 7.11 13.55 3.20
C TYR A 5 5.99 14.51 2.81
N ASN A 6 5.62 15.43 3.71
CA ASN A 6 4.53 16.36 3.46
C ASN A 6 4.86 17.41 2.38
N SER A 7 6.10 17.90 2.33
CA SER A 7 6.45 19.01 1.44
C SER A 7 6.89 18.58 0.05
N THR A 8 7.59 17.45 -0.09
CA THR A 8 8.23 17.09 -1.35
C THR A 8 7.48 15.98 -2.09
N ILE A 9 7.29 14.82 -1.45
CA ILE A 9 6.71 13.64 -2.12
C ILE A 9 5.21 13.84 -2.32
N PHE A 10 4.50 14.23 -1.28
CA PHE A 10 3.05 14.36 -1.31
C PHE A 10 2.60 15.53 -2.20
N SER A 11 3.25 16.70 -2.07
CA SER A 11 2.95 17.86 -2.92
C SER A 11 3.26 17.58 -4.39
N ASP A 12 4.31 16.83 -4.69
CA ASP A 12 4.65 16.47 -6.06
C ASP A 12 3.61 15.54 -6.67
N ILE A 13 3.12 14.54 -5.93
CA ILE A 13 2.03 13.66 -6.38
C ILE A 13 0.75 14.46 -6.63
N VAL A 14 0.38 15.33 -5.70
CA VAL A 14 -0.81 16.18 -5.81
C VAL A 14 -0.73 17.06 -7.04
N ARG A 15 0.41 17.75 -7.25
CA ARG A 15 0.62 18.65 -8.37
C ARG A 15 0.67 17.93 -9.70
N ARG A 16 1.47 16.86 -9.82
CA ARG A 16 1.63 16.12 -11.09
C ARG A 16 0.35 15.42 -11.54
N ASN A 17 -0.45 14.96 -10.61
CA ASN A 17 -1.67 14.22 -10.91
C ASN A 17 -2.95 15.05 -10.77
N GLN A 18 -2.83 16.35 -10.54
CA GLN A 18 -3.97 17.27 -10.39
C GLN A 18 -5.03 16.77 -9.40
N VAL A 19 -4.59 16.25 -8.25
CA VAL A 19 -5.47 15.70 -7.23
C VAL A 19 -6.29 16.82 -6.60
N LYS A 20 -7.62 16.77 -6.76
CA LYS A 20 -8.54 17.79 -6.24
C LYS A 20 -8.91 17.57 -4.77
N LYS A 21 -8.99 16.32 -4.34
CA LYS A 21 -9.38 15.93 -2.97
C LYS A 21 -8.15 15.45 -2.18
N ILE A 22 -7.35 16.39 -1.73
CA ILE A 22 -6.07 16.13 -1.05
C ILE A 22 -6.27 15.35 0.25
N ASP A 23 -7.27 15.70 1.05
CA ASP A 23 -7.60 15.02 2.30
C ASP A 23 -7.99 13.55 2.09
N GLN A 24 -8.66 13.26 0.99
CA GLN A 24 -9.04 11.91 0.61
C GLN A 24 -7.81 11.07 0.22
N LEU A 25 -6.90 11.63 -0.57
CA LEU A 25 -5.62 10.98 -0.90
C LEU A 25 -4.81 10.72 0.38
N GLU A 26 -4.69 11.71 1.26
CA GLU A 26 -3.95 11.58 2.52
C GLU A 26 -4.48 10.44 3.39
N ARG A 27 -5.79 10.28 3.47
CA ARG A 27 -6.43 9.18 4.21
C ARG A 27 -6.17 7.83 3.57
N VAL A 28 -6.22 7.72 2.24
CA VAL A 28 -5.86 6.49 1.52
C VAL A 28 -4.40 6.13 1.78
N VAL A 29 -3.50 7.11 1.77
CA VAL A 29 -2.09 6.92 2.11
C VAL A 29 -1.92 6.39 3.53
N LYS A 30 -2.54 7.04 4.52
CA LYS A 30 -2.45 6.61 5.92
C LYS A 30 -2.99 5.19 6.12
N TYR A 31 -4.14 4.88 5.54
CA TYR A 31 -4.71 3.54 5.59
C TYR A 31 -3.75 2.50 4.97
N THR A 32 -3.23 2.78 3.78
CA THR A 32 -2.32 1.87 3.07
C THR A 32 -1.04 1.64 3.85
N PHE A 33 -0.44 2.69 4.41
CA PHE A 33 0.79 2.59 5.20
C PHE A 33 0.58 1.80 6.49
N ASN A 34 -0.60 1.94 7.11
CA ASN A 34 -0.94 1.17 8.30
C ASN A 34 -1.17 -0.32 7.99
N ASN A 35 -1.56 -0.64 6.77
CA ASN A 35 -1.87 -2.01 6.32
C ASN A 35 -0.77 -2.62 5.42
N VAL A 36 0.44 -2.09 5.45
CA VAL A 36 1.60 -2.66 4.74
C VAL A 36 1.81 -4.10 5.18
N GLY A 37 2.01 -5.00 4.20
CA GLY A 37 2.15 -6.42 4.44
C GLY A 37 0.85 -7.18 4.70
N ASN A 38 -0.27 -6.50 4.89
CA ASN A 38 -1.58 -7.13 5.01
C ASN A 38 -2.26 -7.24 3.63
N THR A 39 -2.99 -8.33 3.41
CA THR A 39 -3.83 -8.45 2.22
C THR A 39 -5.02 -7.50 2.32
N PHE A 40 -5.22 -6.68 1.30
CA PHE A 40 -6.37 -5.80 1.22
C PHE A 40 -6.78 -5.52 -0.23
N SER A 41 -7.93 -4.91 -0.39
CA SER A 41 -8.44 -4.46 -1.68
C SER A 41 -8.98 -3.03 -1.57
N ALA A 42 -9.20 -2.38 -2.71
CA ALA A 42 -9.87 -1.09 -2.73
C ALA A 42 -11.24 -1.10 -2.04
N LYS A 43 -11.94 -2.26 -2.06
CA LYS A 43 -13.19 -2.45 -1.34
C LYS A 43 -13.01 -2.36 0.18
N SER A 44 -11.91 -2.88 0.72
CA SER A 44 -11.60 -2.76 2.16
C SER A 44 -11.42 -1.30 2.56
N ILE A 45 -10.71 -0.53 1.75
CA ILE A 45 -10.52 0.91 1.97
C ILE A 45 -11.86 1.65 1.88
N SER A 46 -12.67 1.38 0.84
CA SER A 46 -14.00 1.99 0.69
C SER A 46 -14.91 1.71 1.87
N ASN A 47 -14.88 0.48 2.40
CA ASN A 47 -15.66 0.11 3.57
C ASN A 47 -15.19 0.84 4.83
N TYR A 48 -13.87 0.99 5.01
CA TYR A 48 -13.30 1.79 6.10
C TYR A 48 -13.79 3.24 6.04
N PHE A 49 -13.75 3.87 4.85
CA PHE A 49 -14.26 5.23 4.68
C PHE A 49 -15.75 5.36 4.98
N LYS A 50 -16.56 4.36 4.61
CA LYS A 50 -17.99 4.31 4.94
C LYS A 50 -18.22 4.27 6.45
N SER A 51 -17.41 3.52 7.20
CA SER A 51 -17.52 3.46 8.67
C SER A 51 -17.21 4.82 9.32
N GLU A 52 -16.42 5.67 8.68
CA GLU A 52 -16.14 7.05 9.10
C GLU A 52 -17.14 8.07 8.53
N GLN A 53 -18.30 7.63 8.03
CA GLN A 53 -19.32 8.47 7.39
C GLN A 53 -18.81 9.25 6.16
N ARG A 54 -17.82 8.72 5.48
CA ARG A 54 -17.24 9.28 4.25
C ARG A 54 -17.42 8.31 3.10
N LYS A 55 -17.50 8.84 1.89
CA LYS A 55 -17.65 8.03 0.68
C LYS A 55 -16.42 8.19 -0.21
N ILE A 56 -15.88 7.06 -0.62
CA ILE A 56 -14.90 6.95 -1.69
C ILE A 56 -15.26 5.73 -2.54
N ASP A 57 -15.24 5.87 -3.84
CA ASP A 57 -15.45 4.72 -4.73
C ASP A 57 -14.14 3.93 -4.95
N ASN A 58 -14.30 2.67 -5.34
CA ASN A 58 -13.16 1.77 -5.55
C ASN A 58 -12.23 2.25 -6.66
N GLU A 59 -12.78 2.87 -7.71
CA GLU A 59 -12.00 3.38 -8.84
C GLU A 59 -11.06 4.50 -8.39
N THR A 60 -11.56 5.41 -7.59
CA THR A 60 -10.74 6.48 -6.99
C THR A 60 -9.64 5.92 -6.10
N VAL A 61 -9.93 4.89 -5.28
CA VAL A 61 -8.91 4.22 -4.46
C VAL A 61 -7.81 3.62 -5.34
N TYR A 62 -8.18 2.85 -6.37
CA TYR A 62 -7.20 2.27 -7.30
C TYR A 62 -6.39 3.34 -8.03
N SER A 63 -7.01 4.44 -8.44
CA SER A 63 -6.33 5.58 -9.06
C SER A 63 -5.27 6.17 -8.12
N TYR A 64 -5.57 6.34 -6.84
CA TYR A 64 -4.59 6.83 -5.87
C TYR A 64 -3.44 5.84 -5.62
N LEU A 65 -3.76 4.55 -5.48
CA LEU A 65 -2.73 3.51 -5.33
C LEU A 65 -1.82 3.43 -6.55
N GLU A 66 -2.35 3.57 -7.75
CA GLU A 66 -1.57 3.61 -8.99
C GLU A 66 -0.62 4.83 -9.04
N LYS A 67 -1.11 6.00 -8.62
CA LYS A 67 -0.27 7.22 -8.54
C LYS A 67 0.89 7.05 -7.56
N LEU A 68 0.64 6.41 -6.40
CA LEU A 68 1.68 6.10 -5.42
C LEU A 68 2.70 5.08 -5.96
N GLN A 69 2.26 4.11 -6.75
CA GLN A 69 3.15 3.15 -7.42
C GLN A 69 4.00 3.84 -8.50
N LYS A 70 3.41 4.69 -9.33
CA LYS A 70 4.14 5.49 -10.34
C LYS A 70 5.16 6.46 -9.73
N ALA A 71 4.90 6.91 -8.51
CA ALA A 71 5.84 7.75 -7.74
C ALA A 71 6.91 6.92 -6.99
N TYR A 72 6.95 5.61 -7.18
CA TYR A 72 7.87 4.69 -6.50
C TYR A 72 7.79 4.73 -4.97
N ILE A 73 6.62 5.04 -4.41
CA ILE A 73 6.34 5.02 -2.98
C ILE A 73 5.84 3.67 -2.54
N LEU A 74 5.00 3.05 -3.37
CA LEU A 74 4.42 1.73 -3.15
C LEU A 74 4.88 0.73 -4.20
N HIS A 75 5.08 -0.50 -3.75
CA HIS A 75 5.22 -1.69 -4.58
C HIS A 75 4.02 -2.60 -4.37
N LYS A 76 3.37 -2.97 -5.46
CA LYS A 76 2.29 -3.96 -5.43
C LYS A 76 2.87 -5.36 -5.53
N CYS A 77 2.48 -6.24 -4.59
CA CYS A 77 2.76 -7.67 -4.63
C CYS A 77 1.44 -8.39 -4.93
N SER A 78 1.38 -8.98 -6.11
CA SER A 78 0.19 -9.69 -6.58
C SER A 78 0.07 -11.06 -5.93
N ARG A 79 -1.16 -11.54 -5.81
CA ARG A 79 -1.43 -12.90 -5.35
C ARG A 79 -1.31 -13.87 -6.51
N TYR A 80 -0.65 -15.00 -6.26
CA TYR A 80 -0.58 -16.13 -7.18
C TYR A 80 -1.47 -17.27 -6.68
N ASP A 81 -2.37 -17.74 -7.52
CA ASP A 81 -3.16 -18.93 -7.22
C ASP A 81 -2.34 -20.18 -7.59
N LEU A 82 -1.97 -20.95 -6.56
CA LEU A 82 -1.20 -22.17 -6.72
C LEU A 82 -2.00 -23.31 -7.40
N GLN A 83 -3.32 -23.29 -7.28
CA GLN A 83 -4.19 -24.29 -7.91
C GLN A 83 -4.51 -23.92 -9.35
N GLY A 84 -4.95 -22.70 -9.60
CA GLY A 84 -5.27 -22.18 -10.93
C GLY A 84 -4.04 -21.81 -11.75
N LYS A 85 -2.87 -21.72 -11.13
CA LYS A 85 -1.60 -21.30 -11.76
C LYS A 85 -1.71 -19.94 -12.47
N GLU A 86 -2.41 -19.02 -11.85
CA GLU A 86 -2.64 -17.68 -12.40
C GLU A 86 -2.42 -16.56 -11.38
N ILE A 87 -2.11 -15.37 -11.89
CA ILE A 87 -1.99 -14.17 -11.06
C ILE A 87 -3.39 -13.59 -10.82
N LEU A 88 -3.79 -13.48 -9.55
CA LEU A 88 -5.06 -12.90 -9.16
C LEU A 88 -4.95 -11.38 -9.03
N LYS A 89 -6.01 -10.67 -9.43
CA LYS A 89 -6.12 -9.21 -9.35
C LYS A 89 -6.70 -8.70 -8.03
N THR A 90 -6.94 -9.60 -7.08
CA THR A 90 -7.57 -9.28 -5.79
C THR A 90 -6.74 -9.80 -4.64
N GLN A 91 -6.91 -9.18 -3.47
CA GLN A 91 -6.19 -9.55 -2.25
C GLN A 91 -4.66 -9.42 -2.40
N GLU A 92 -4.21 -8.41 -3.12
CA GLU A 92 -2.81 -8.03 -3.20
C GLU A 92 -2.30 -7.47 -1.86
N LYS A 93 -0.98 -7.46 -1.69
CA LYS A 93 -0.29 -6.70 -0.64
C LYS A 93 0.41 -5.49 -1.25
N PHE A 94 0.57 -4.47 -0.42
CA PHE A 94 1.42 -3.33 -0.77
C PHE A 94 2.57 -3.22 0.22
N TYR A 95 3.75 -2.89 -0.31
CA TYR A 95 4.97 -2.64 0.45
C TYR A 95 5.49 -1.24 0.13
N LEU A 96 6.11 -0.61 1.10
CA LEU A 96 6.73 0.69 0.93
C LEU A 96 8.12 0.55 0.31
N ALA A 97 8.48 1.48 -0.55
CA ALA A 97 9.85 1.58 -1.07
C ALA A 97 10.86 1.91 0.03
N ASP A 98 10.40 2.58 1.09
CA ASP A 98 11.18 2.89 2.28
C ASP A 98 10.28 2.81 3.52
N VAL A 99 10.59 1.90 4.44
CA VAL A 99 9.83 1.71 5.68
C VAL A 99 9.84 2.94 6.59
N SER A 100 10.82 3.82 6.44
CA SER A 100 10.89 5.07 7.21
C SER A 100 9.71 6.01 6.91
N LEU A 101 9.12 5.92 5.73
CA LEU A 101 7.91 6.65 5.34
C LEU A 101 6.73 6.31 6.25
N ARG A 102 6.59 5.05 6.65
CA ARG A 102 5.55 4.64 7.58
C ARG A 102 5.69 5.34 8.91
N TYR A 103 6.88 5.33 9.46
CA TYR A 103 7.16 5.96 10.76
C TYR A 103 7.01 7.46 10.73
N SER A 104 7.34 8.10 9.63
CA SER A 104 7.16 9.55 9.46
C SER A 104 5.69 9.98 9.43
N VAL A 105 4.81 9.13 8.89
CA VAL A 105 3.38 9.42 8.73
C VAL A 105 2.55 8.97 9.94
N LEU A 106 2.82 7.77 10.46
CA LEU A 106 2.00 7.12 11.49
C LEU A 106 2.65 7.12 12.88
N GLY A 107 3.95 7.40 12.97
CA GLY A 107 4.74 7.21 14.18
C GLY A 107 5.14 5.74 14.37
N TYR A 108 5.96 5.50 15.41
CA TYR A 108 6.43 4.16 15.76
C TYR A 108 5.45 3.46 16.69
N THR A 109 5.16 2.20 16.40
CA THR A 109 4.44 1.29 17.28
C THR A 109 5.12 -0.07 17.28
N VAL A 110 5.11 -0.78 18.43
CA VAL A 110 5.72 -2.11 18.56
C VAL A 110 5.05 -3.10 17.60
N ASP A 111 3.73 -3.01 17.43
CA ASP A 111 2.95 -3.88 16.53
C ASP A 111 3.34 -3.72 15.05
N SER A 112 4.02 -2.62 14.70
CA SER A 112 4.48 -2.38 13.34
C SER A 112 5.74 -3.11 12.93
N ILE A 113 6.45 -3.74 13.89
CA ILE A 113 7.77 -4.36 13.64
C ILE A 113 7.65 -5.52 12.66
N ALA A 114 6.71 -6.44 12.86
CA ALA A 114 6.56 -7.63 12.02
C ALA A 114 6.31 -7.25 10.56
N SER A 115 5.38 -6.33 10.29
CA SER A 115 5.09 -5.87 8.94
C SER A 115 6.22 -5.04 8.32
N SER A 116 6.99 -4.32 9.13
CA SER A 116 8.19 -3.61 8.65
C SER A 116 9.31 -4.57 8.27
N LEU A 117 9.53 -5.65 9.04
CA LEU A 117 10.49 -6.70 8.69
C LEU A 117 10.08 -7.42 7.40
N GLU A 118 8.81 -7.78 7.25
CA GLU A 118 8.27 -8.36 6.02
C GLU A 118 8.51 -7.43 4.82
N ASN A 119 8.28 -6.13 4.98
CA ASN A 119 8.56 -5.13 3.95
C ASN A 119 10.05 -5.11 3.56
N ILE A 120 10.96 -5.16 4.51
CA ILE A 120 12.41 -5.18 4.25
C ILE A 120 12.79 -6.44 3.48
N VAL A 121 12.27 -7.61 3.86
CA VAL A 121 12.51 -8.87 3.15
C VAL A 121 11.99 -8.79 1.72
N TYR A 122 10.79 -8.26 1.52
CA TYR A 122 10.23 -8.04 0.19
C TYR A 122 11.15 -7.18 -0.69
N LEU A 123 11.62 -6.04 -0.18
CA LEU A 123 12.52 -5.15 -0.91
C LEU A 123 13.84 -5.83 -1.24
N GLU A 124 14.41 -6.60 -0.31
CA GLU A 124 15.65 -7.33 -0.56
C GLU A 124 15.49 -8.41 -1.63
N LEU A 125 14.37 -9.15 -1.64
CA LEU A 125 14.07 -10.10 -2.69
C LEU A 125 13.96 -9.42 -4.06
N LYS A 126 13.27 -8.29 -4.13
CA LYS A 126 13.16 -7.48 -5.35
C LYS A 126 14.51 -6.94 -5.81
N ARG A 127 15.34 -6.47 -4.89
CA ARG A 127 16.70 -6.00 -5.18
C ARG A 127 17.59 -7.09 -5.79
N ARG A 128 17.38 -8.34 -5.35
CA ARG A 128 18.08 -9.52 -5.91
C ARG A 128 17.50 -10.01 -7.24
N GLY A 129 16.44 -9.38 -7.75
CA GLY A 129 15.83 -9.69 -9.03
C GLY A 129 14.79 -10.82 -8.99
N TYR A 130 14.34 -11.23 -7.80
CA TYR A 130 13.28 -12.23 -7.70
C TYR A 130 11.91 -11.66 -8.06
N ASP A 131 11.09 -12.49 -8.70
CA ASP A 131 9.66 -12.25 -8.80
C ASP A 131 8.98 -12.74 -7.52
N VAL A 132 8.27 -11.83 -6.85
CA VAL A 132 7.66 -12.09 -5.54
C VAL A 132 6.16 -12.02 -5.66
N TYR A 133 5.50 -13.05 -5.17
CA TYR A 133 4.05 -13.18 -5.15
C TYR A 133 3.58 -13.64 -3.78
N ILE A 134 2.32 -13.33 -3.46
CA ILE A 134 1.66 -13.87 -2.27
C ILE A 134 1.07 -15.22 -2.66
N GLY A 135 1.51 -16.29 -1.99
CA GLY A 135 0.92 -17.61 -2.08
C GLY A 135 -0.15 -17.81 -1.00
N LYS A 136 -1.21 -18.54 -1.31
CA LYS A 136 -2.18 -18.99 -0.31
C LYS A 136 -2.61 -20.42 -0.61
N ILE A 137 -2.52 -21.29 0.40
CA ILE A 137 -3.07 -22.65 0.34
C ILE A 137 -4.16 -22.74 1.43
N LYS A 138 -5.42 -22.92 1.01
CA LYS A 138 -6.60 -22.85 1.87
C LYS A 138 -6.62 -21.53 2.63
N ASP A 139 -6.53 -21.56 3.95
CA ASP A 139 -6.53 -20.36 4.80
C ASP A 139 -5.15 -19.92 5.28
N LYS A 140 -4.09 -20.62 4.84
CA LYS A 140 -2.70 -20.29 5.21
C LYS A 140 -1.99 -19.54 4.08
N GLU A 141 -1.39 -18.42 4.44
CA GLU A 141 -0.47 -17.68 3.59
C GLU A 141 0.91 -18.39 3.56
N ILE A 142 1.54 -18.39 2.39
CA ILE A 142 2.86 -18.94 2.15
C ILE A 142 3.75 -17.82 1.61
#